data_0739923e6a89141a439d06356d7ea527
#
_entry.id   0739923e6a89141a439d06356d7ea527
#
_cell.length_a   1.000
_cell.length_b   1.000
_cell.length_c   1.000
_cell.angle_alpha   90.00
_cell.angle_beta   90.00
_cell.angle_gamma   90.00
#
_symmetry.space_group_name_H-M   'P 1'
#
loop_
_entity.id
_entity.type
_entity.pdbx_description
1 polymer ?
#
loop_
_entity_poly.entity_id
_entity_poly.type
_entity_poly.pdbx_seq_one_letter_code
_entity_poly.pdbx_strand_id
1 'polypeptide(L)'
;MKEENKLILDKFLFMREMYQETLSDKRQYKKQILGSRDSFGKIFDITKKLDIILPQELFIETLHVMESVLENHTFAIYSVGKNQSYGRLEIASQGMTDVLKKSICLDDYLEAKETIMSGEVWVNRNFLDGYPMYMNGIHKDGELVMLIFIQEVGDEQLSLYYLNLFQILCGLVETALLRALEYQEAIKNRQYVQGTRILKPEYFEERLYSFHSMREENRASYVLLKLEYYPQMTLEEADTALQASVRENDVWGISEKGELFLILSQTDRSSLPIILARLENDGFV
;
A
#
# COMPACT_ATOMS: atom_id res chain seq x y z
N MET A 1 33.34 33.28 5.83
CA MET A 1 33.51 33.05 4.37
C MET A 1 34.73 32.23 3.99
N LYS A 2 36.01 32.61 4.33
CA LYS A 2 37.18 31.76 3.97
C LYS A 2 37.28 30.47 4.80
N GLU A 3 36.92 30.48 6.07
CA GLU A 3 36.94 29.27 6.93
C GLU A 3 35.77 28.31 6.62
N GLU A 4 34.59 28.82 6.33
CA GLU A 4 33.44 28.03 5.90
C GLU A 4 33.71 27.30 4.58
N ASN A 5 34.31 28.02 3.60
CA ASN A 5 34.69 27.38 2.33
C ASN A 5 35.78 26.31 2.51
N LYS A 6 36.67 26.47 3.49
CA LYS A 6 37.67 25.44 3.81
C LYS A 6 37.03 24.20 4.44
N LEU A 7 36.10 24.39 5.36
CA LEU A 7 35.36 23.33 6.00
C LEU A 7 34.51 22.53 4.98
N ILE A 8 33.88 23.23 4.02
CA ILE A 8 33.11 22.61 2.94
C ILE A 8 34.04 21.82 2.00
N LEU A 9 35.20 22.37 1.68
CA LEU A 9 36.21 21.71 0.85
C LEU A 9 36.77 20.46 1.53
N ASP A 10 37.06 20.53 2.82
CA ASP A 10 37.57 19.39 3.60
C ASP A 10 36.52 18.27 3.72
N LYS A 11 35.24 18.63 3.91
CA LYS A 11 34.12 17.67 3.86
C LYS A 11 33.96 17.04 2.47
N PHE A 12 34.10 17.85 1.41
CA PHE A 12 34.02 17.35 0.03
C PHE A 12 35.16 16.40 -0.31
N LEU A 13 36.38 16.69 0.13
CA LEU A 13 37.55 15.83 -0.07
C LEU A 13 37.41 14.53 0.72
N PHE A 14 36.94 14.59 1.96
CA PHE A 14 36.65 13.42 2.79
C PHE A 14 35.58 12.54 2.15
N MET A 15 34.45 13.12 1.69
CA MET A 15 33.41 12.38 0.98
C MET A 15 33.93 11.75 -0.32
N ARG A 16 34.84 12.42 -1.06
CA ARG A 16 35.44 11.88 -2.27
C ARG A 16 36.37 10.70 -1.98
N GLU A 17 37.15 10.77 -0.91
CA GLU A 17 38.04 9.66 -0.47
C GLU A 17 37.19 8.47 -0.03
N MET A 18 36.16 8.67 0.81
CA MET A 18 35.18 7.66 1.19
C MET A 18 34.49 7.01 -0.03
N TYR A 19 34.14 7.83 -1.02
CA TYR A 19 33.53 7.33 -2.26
C TYR A 19 34.48 6.45 -3.08
N GLN A 20 35.77 6.80 -3.14
CA GLN A 20 36.79 5.98 -3.83
C GLN A 20 37.12 4.68 -3.09
N GLU A 21 37.17 4.72 -1.76
CA GLU A 21 37.37 3.55 -0.92
C GLU A 21 36.16 2.59 -1.03
N THR A 22 34.95 3.13 -0.99
CA THR A 22 33.70 2.39 -1.21
C THR A 22 33.61 1.76 -2.61
N LEU A 23 34.18 2.41 -3.64
CA LEU A 23 34.25 1.85 -5.00
C LEU A 23 35.22 0.66 -5.08
N SER A 24 36.29 0.67 -4.31
CA SER A 24 37.26 -0.45 -4.21
C SER A 24 36.62 -1.65 -3.48
N ASP A 25 35.95 -1.39 -2.36
CA ASP A 25 35.25 -2.39 -1.58
C ASP A 25 34.06 -2.99 -2.34
N LYS A 26 33.38 -2.19 -3.19
CA LYS A 26 32.31 -2.68 -4.07
C LYS A 26 32.73 -3.86 -4.94
N ARG A 27 33.95 -3.85 -5.49
CA ARG A 27 34.44 -4.96 -6.32
C ARG A 27 34.67 -6.22 -5.49
N GLN A 28 35.09 -6.06 -4.25
CA GLN A 28 35.35 -7.15 -3.31
C GLN A 28 34.05 -7.74 -2.77
N TYR A 29 33.10 -6.88 -2.35
CA TYR A 29 31.80 -7.30 -1.85
C TYR A 29 30.91 -7.89 -2.95
N LYS A 30 30.94 -7.35 -4.17
CA LYS A 30 30.22 -7.94 -5.31
C LYS A 30 30.67 -9.37 -5.62
N LYS A 31 31.96 -9.67 -5.44
CA LYS A 31 32.47 -11.04 -5.54
C LYS A 31 32.05 -11.93 -4.37
N GLN A 32 31.93 -11.37 -3.17
CA GLN A 32 31.51 -12.11 -1.98
C GLN A 32 29.99 -12.38 -1.97
N ILE A 33 29.16 -11.40 -2.36
CA ILE A 33 27.70 -11.55 -2.39
C ILE A 33 27.26 -12.48 -3.52
N LEU A 34 27.84 -12.37 -4.70
CA LEU A 34 27.49 -13.23 -5.84
C LEU A 34 28.10 -14.65 -5.75
N GLY A 35 29.08 -14.85 -4.87
CA GLY A 35 29.80 -16.13 -4.73
C GLY A 35 29.48 -16.94 -3.47
N SER A 36 28.71 -16.42 -2.51
CA SER A 36 28.46 -17.15 -1.28
C SER A 36 27.10 -17.84 -1.29
N ARG A 37 27.09 -19.14 -0.95
CA ARG A 37 25.86 -19.92 -0.66
C ARG A 37 24.97 -19.24 0.38
N ASP A 38 25.55 -18.42 1.24
CA ASP A 38 24.89 -17.68 2.32
C ASP A 38 23.99 -16.54 1.82
N SER A 39 24.35 -15.91 0.70
CA SER A 39 23.57 -14.83 0.11
C SER A 39 22.27 -15.32 -0.54
N PHE A 40 22.34 -16.48 -1.20
CA PHE A 40 21.14 -17.11 -1.76
C PHE A 40 20.18 -17.57 -0.66
N GLY A 41 20.71 -18.10 0.46
CA GLY A 41 19.92 -18.48 1.63
C GLY A 41 19.17 -17.27 2.21
N LYS A 42 19.87 -16.14 2.39
CA LYS A 42 19.26 -14.90 2.91
C LYS A 42 18.16 -14.35 1.99
N ILE A 43 18.41 -14.31 0.67
CA ILE A 43 17.39 -13.86 -0.30
C ILE A 43 16.18 -14.81 -0.28
N PHE A 44 16.41 -16.11 -0.21
CA PHE A 44 15.33 -17.09 -0.13
C PHE A 44 14.51 -16.91 1.15
N ASP A 45 15.15 -16.71 2.31
CA ASP A 45 14.48 -16.48 3.58
C ASP A 45 13.68 -15.17 3.58
N ILE A 46 14.21 -14.10 2.99
CA ILE A 46 13.50 -12.83 2.81
C ILE A 46 12.28 -13.03 1.92
N THR A 47 12.45 -13.70 0.77
CA THR A 47 11.33 -13.97 -0.15
C THR A 47 10.23 -14.78 0.53
N LYS A 48 10.61 -15.77 1.37
CA LYS A 48 9.66 -16.57 2.13
C LYS A 48 8.92 -15.75 3.20
N LYS A 49 9.58 -14.81 3.86
CA LYS A 49 8.96 -13.90 4.81
C LYS A 49 7.97 -12.96 4.15
N LEU A 50 8.30 -12.50 2.93
CA LEU A 50 7.45 -11.65 2.12
C LEU A 50 6.38 -12.43 1.32
N ASP A 51 6.27 -13.75 1.49
CA ASP A 51 5.23 -14.58 0.87
C ASP A 51 3.89 -14.44 1.60
N ILE A 52 3.37 -13.23 1.61
CA ILE A 52 2.14 -12.81 2.30
C ILE A 52 1.14 -12.36 1.26
N ILE A 53 -0.13 -12.76 1.47
CA ILE A 53 -1.23 -12.52 0.53
C ILE A 53 -1.99 -11.23 0.85
N LEU A 54 -2.00 -10.81 2.13
CA LEU A 54 -2.70 -9.62 2.59
C LEU A 54 -1.76 -8.42 2.61
N PRO A 55 -2.03 -7.35 1.82
CA PRO A 55 -1.15 -6.18 1.76
C PRO A 55 -0.86 -5.53 3.12
N GLN A 56 -1.82 -5.51 4.04
CA GLN A 56 -1.63 -4.93 5.37
C GLN A 56 -0.58 -5.68 6.20
N GLU A 57 -0.59 -7.02 6.14
CA GLU A 57 0.40 -7.86 6.79
C GLU A 57 1.76 -7.74 6.09
N LEU A 58 1.75 -7.58 4.76
CA LEU A 58 2.96 -7.38 3.96
C LEU A 58 3.68 -6.09 4.36
N PHE A 59 2.98 -5.00 4.66
CA PHE A 59 3.62 -3.76 5.14
C PHE A 59 4.39 -3.98 6.45
N ILE A 60 3.81 -4.72 7.38
CA ILE A 60 4.43 -5.05 8.67
C ILE A 60 5.70 -5.88 8.44
N GLU A 61 5.60 -6.94 7.65
CA GLU A 61 6.74 -7.81 7.39
C GLU A 61 7.82 -7.13 6.53
N THR A 62 7.42 -6.25 5.61
CA THR A 62 8.35 -5.39 4.85
C THR A 62 9.19 -4.55 5.81
N LEU A 63 8.55 -3.89 6.78
CA LEU A 63 9.25 -3.08 7.77
C LEU A 63 10.25 -3.92 8.56
N HIS A 64 9.83 -5.08 9.08
CA HIS A 64 10.70 -5.99 9.84
C HIS A 64 11.89 -6.49 9.03
N VAL A 65 11.67 -6.85 7.76
CA VAL A 65 12.74 -7.30 6.85
C VAL A 65 13.72 -6.16 6.59
N MET A 66 13.22 -4.97 6.28
CA MET A 66 14.05 -3.79 6.01
C MET A 66 14.90 -3.42 7.23
N GLU A 67 14.30 -3.34 8.43
CA GLU A 67 15.01 -3.05 9.67
C GLU A 67 16.08 -4.09 9.99
N SER A 68 15.73 -5.37 9.84
CA SER A 68 16.65 -6.47 10.15
C SER A 68 17.83 -6.57 9.19
N VAL A 69 17.61 -6.32 7.90
CA VAL A 69 18.65 -6.50 6.87
C VAL A 69 19.54 -5.27 6.72
N LEU A 70 18.94 -4.08 6.87
CA LEU A 70 19.65 -2.82 6.72
C LEU A 70 20.16 -2.26 8.04
N GLU A 71 19.84 -2.92 9.16
CA GLU A 71 20.24 -2.50 10.52
C GLU A 71 19.93 -1.01 10.76
N ASN A 72 18.72 -0.59 10.33
CA ASN A 72 18.25 0.78 10.45
C ASN A 72 16.81 0.77 10.97
N HIS A 73 16.46 1.76 11.81
CA HIS A 73 15.15 1.87 12.46
C HIS A 73 14.51 3.23 12.21
N THR A 74 14.68 3.77 10.99
CA THR A 74 14.11 5.06 10.60
C THR A 74 13.27 4.97 9.31
N PHE A 75 12.61 3.83 9.14
CA PHE A 75 11.77 3.58 7.98
C PHE A 75 10.39 4.21 8.11
N ALA A 76 9.84 4.58 6.95
CA ALA A 76 8.43 4.91 6.78
C ALA A 76 7.91 4.32 5.46
N ILE A 77 6.74 3.70 5.52
CA ILE A 77 6.06 3.14 4.35
C ILE A 77 4.73 3.87 4.18
N TYR A 78 4.55 4.43 2.99
CA TYR A 78 3.34 5.13 2.60
C TYR A 78 2.65 4.41 1.46
N SER A 79 1.33 4.26 1.53
CA SER A 79 0.51 3.89 0.39
C SER A 79 0.16 5.12 -0.43
N VAL A 80 0.08 4.98 -1.75
CA VAL A 80 -0.31 6.05 -2.67
C VAL A 80 -1.66 5.72 -3.30
N GLY A 81 -2.59 6.65 -3.20
CA GLY A 81 -3.92 6.50 -3.77
C GLY A 81 -3.95 6.75 -5.28
N LYS A 82 -5.07 6.42 -5.92
CA LYS A 82 -5.28 6.56 -7.38
C LYS A 82 -5.07 7.99 -7.91
N ASN A 83 -5.23 9.02 -7.08
CA ASN A 83 -5.03 10.41 -7.49
C ASN A 83 -3.54 10.78 -7.64
N GLN A 84 -2.61 9.90 -7.27
CA GLN A 84 -1.15 10.07 -7.41
C GLN A 84 -0.59 11.38 -6.82
N SER A 85 -1.34 12.02 -5.89
CA SER A 85 -0.94 13.31 -5.30
C SER A 85 -0.49 13.19 -3.86
N TYR A 86 -1.01 12.20 -3.13
CA TYR A 86 -0.77 12.05 -1.70
C TYR A 86 -0.37 10.62 -1.34
N GLY A 87 0.59 10.51 -0.43
CA GLY A 87 0.93 9.27 0.27
C GLY A 87 0.33 9.28 1.68
N ARG A 88 -0.23 8.16 2.11
CA ARG A 88 -0.73 7.93 3.46
C ARG A 88 0.22 6.98 4.20
N LEU A 89 0.64 7.38 5.41
CA LEU A 89 1.50 6.54 6.24
C LEU A 89 0.73 5.27 6.66
N GLU A 90 1.26 4.12 6.29
CA GLU A 90 0.75 2.81 6.67
C GLU A 90 1.48 2.28 7.90
N ILE A 91 2.80 2.36 7.90
CA ILE A 91 3.63 1.89 9.01
C ILE A 91 4.95 2.66 9.03
N ALA A 92 5.56 2.77 10.22
CA ALA A 92 6.89 3.32 10.40
C ALA A 92 7.64 2.58 11.52
N SER A 93 8.95 2.73 11.54
CA SER A 93 9.80 2.26 12.64
C SER A 93 9.35 2.81 13.99
N GLN A 94 9.61 2.07 15.04
CA GLN A 94 9.25 2.46 16.40
C GLN A 94 9.87 3.83 16.75
N GLY A 95 9.05 4.74 17.27
CA GLY A 95 9.46 6.11 17.61
C GLY A 95 9.39 7.11 16.45
N MET A 96 9.23 6.65 15.20
CA MET A 96 9.10 7.53 14.05
C MET A 96 7.64 7.99 13.82
N THR A 97 6.66 7.22 14.29
CA THR A 97 5.23 7.47 14.04
C THR A 97 4.74 8.83 14.52
N ASP A 98 5.33 9.36 15.62
CA ASP A 98 4.96 10.65 16.19
C ASP A 98 5.65 11.84 15.51
N VAL A 99 6.75 11.59 14.80
CA VAL A 99 7.56 12.61 14.12
C VAL A 99 7.13 12.76 12.66
N LEU A 100 6.65 11.67 12.06
CA LEU A 100 6.31 11.64 10.65
C LEU A 100 4.91 12.19 10.36
N LYS A 101 4.77 12.86 9.22
CA LYS A 101 3.46 13.27 8.70
C LYS A 101 2.64 12.02 8.36
N LYS A 102 1.41 11.95 8.86
CA LYS A 102 0.45 10.87 8.52
C LYS A 102 0.01 10.89 7.05
N SER A 103 0.10 12.04 6.41
CA SER A 103 -0.12 12.21 4.98
C SER A 103 0.94 13.15 4.43
N ILE A 104 1.51 12.80 3.28
CA ILE A 104 2.51 13.58 2.56
C ILE A 104 1.96 13.96 1.19
N CYS A 105 2.31 15.17 0.71
CA CYS A 105 2.06 15.57 -0.67
C CYS A 105 3.27 15.16 -1.51
N LEU A 106 3.06 14.48 -2.64
CA LEU A 106 4.17 14.07 -3.51
C LEU A 106 4.85 15.26 -4.17
N ASP A 107 4.14 16.38 -4.32
CA ASP A 107 4.73 17.61 -4.85
C ASP A 107 5.67 18.32 -3.84
N ASP A 108 5.67 17.93 -2.56
CA ASP A 108 6.68 18.39 -1.59
C ASP A 108 8.07 17.79 -1.88
N TYR A 109 8.16 16.75 -2.71
CA TYR A 109 9.39 16.00 -3.04
C TYR A 109 9.80 16.15 -4.51
N LEU A 110 9.74 17.37 -5.05
CA LEU A 110 10.00 17.65 -6.47
C LEU A 110 11.35 17.13 -6.95
N GLU A 111 12.41 17.25 -6.15
CA GLU A 111 13.78 16.79 -6.48
C GLU A 111 13.87 15.27 -6.60
N ALA A 112 12.98 14.53 -5.91
CA ALA A 112 12.96 13.08 -5.92
C ALA A 112 11.93 12.50 -6.91
N LYS A 113 10.96 13.30 -7.33
CA LYS A 113 9.75 12.86 -8.05
C LYS A 113 10.08 12.08 -9.32
N GLU A 114 10.95 12.60 -10.16
CA GLU A 114 11.32 11.95 -11.43
C GLU A 114 11.98 10.58 -11.19
N THR A 115 12.94 10.52 -10.26
CA THR A 115 13.63 9.28 -9.91
C THR A 115 12.70 8.24 -9.28
N ILE A 116 11.80 8.68 -8.38
CA ILE A 116 10.80 7.79 -7.77
C ILE A 116 9.84 7.26 -8.83
N MET A 117 9.39 8.11 -9.75
CA MET A 117 8.48 7.70 -10.82
C MET A 117 9.13 6.78 -11.86
N SER A 118 10.46 6.76 -11.97
CA SER A 118 11.19 5.79 -12.81
C SER A 118 11.43 4.43 -12.11
N GLY A 119 11.05 4.28 -10.83
CA GLY A 119 11.29 3.07 -10.03
C GLY A 119 12.72 2.96 -9.50
N GLU A 120 13.50 4.02 -9.62
CA GLU A 120 14.85 4.08 -9.10
C GLU A 120 14.89 4.62 -7.67
N VAL A 121 15.96 4.29 -6.93
CA VAL A 121 16.18 4.84 -5.59
C VAL A 121 16.73 6.25 -5.69
N TRP A 122 16.00 7.19 -5.15
CA TRP A 122 16.50 8.55 -4.94
C TRP A 122 17.29 8.64 -3.64
N VAL A 123 18.39 9.40 -3.69
CA VAL A 123 19.30 9.60 -2.55
C VAL A 123 19.44 11.09 -2.28
N ASN A 124 19.24 11.53 -1.06
CA ASN A 124 19.39 12.91 -0.62
C ASN A 124 20.87 13.30 -0.50
N ARG A 125 21.56 13.40 -1.62
CA ARG A 125 23.01 13.72 -1.67
C ARG A 125 23.31 15.16 -1.24
N ASN A 126 22.31 16.03 -1.36
CA ASN A 126 22.43 17.46 -1.04
C ASN A 126 21.99 17.79 0.38
N PHE A 127 21.59 16.77 1.16
CA PHE A 127 21.07 16.92 2.53
C PHE A 127 19.98 17.99 2.62
N LEU A 128 19.02 17.91 1.69
CA LEU A 128 17.86 18.79 1.66
C LEU A 128 17.02 18.59 2.90
N ASP A 129 16.72 19.71 3.59
CA ASP A 129 15.89 19.68 4.78
C ASP A 129 14.47 19.16 4.49
N GLY A 130 13.98 18.30 5.37
CA GLY A 130 12.65 17.72 5.23
C GLY A 130 12.54 16.56 4.23
N TYR A 131 13.63 16.19 3.56
CA TYR A 131 13.69 15.02 2.70
C TYR A 131 14.31 13.83 3.44
N PRO A 132 13.76 12.61 3.29
CA PRO A 132 14.42 11.39 3.76
C PRO A 132 15.74 11.18 3.03
N MET A 133 16.63 10.37 3.61
CA MET A 133 17.93 10.06 3.01
C MET A 133 17.82 9.16 1.79
N TYR A 134 16.93 8.17 1.83
CA TYR A 134 16.61 7.30 0.69
C TYR A 134 15.12 7.24 0.47
N MET A 135 14.71 7.28 -0.78
CA MET A 135 13.32 7.12 -1.20
C MET A 135 13.24 6.14 -2.38
N ASN A 136 12.28 5.23 -2.33
CA ASN A 136 11.95 4.36 -3.47
C ASN A 136 10.45 4.32 -3.68
N GLY A 137 10.04 4.30 -4.95
CA GLY A 137 8.65 4.12 -5.36
C GLY A 137 8.43 2.72 -5.92
N ILE A 138 7.34 2.09 -5.52
CA ILE A 138 6.88 0.81 -6.07
C ILE A 138 5.66 1.07 -6.94
N HIS A 139 5.64 0.49 -8.13
CA HIS A 139 4.64 0.76 -9.15
C HIS A 139 3.84 -0.50 -9.49
N LYS A 140 2.56 -0.29 -9.83
CA LYS A 140 1.70 -1.28 -10.46
C LYS A 140 1.07 -0.66 -11.72
N ASP A 141 1.25 -1.30 -12.86
CA ASP A 141 0.70 -0.84 -14.16
C ASP A 141 1.08 0.62 -14.51
N GLY A 142 2.27 1.07 -14.08
CA GLY A 142 2.78 2.43 -14.28
C GLY A 142 2.27 3.46 -13.27
N GLU A 143 1.44 3.07 -12.31
CA GLU A 143 0.98 3.92 -11.20
C GLU A 143 1.79 3.64 -9.94
N LEU A 144 2.17 4.69 -9.22
CA LEU A 144 2.86 4.59 -7.95
C LEU A 144 1.86 4.09 -6.88
N VAL A 145 2.16 2.97 -6.22
CA VAL A 145 1.27 2.36 -5.22
C VAL A 145 1.83 2.39 -3.81
N MET A 146 3.16 2.45 -3.67
CA MET A 146 3.83 2.49 -2.37
C MET A 146 5.11 3.32 -2.46
N LEU A 147 5.43 3.98 -1.35
CA LEU A 147 6.71 4.65 -1.12
C LEU A 147 7.40 4.05 0.11
N ILE A 148 8.68 3.81 -0.01
CA ILE A 148 9.53 3.35 1.10
C ILE A 148 10.60 4.40 1.33
N PHE A 149 10.66 4.93 2.54
CA PHE A 149 11.61 5.96 2.97
C PHE A 149 12.54 5.42 4.04
N ILE A 150 13.80 5.83 3.99
CA ILE A 150 14.74 5.81 5.12
C ILE A 150 15.00 7.26 5.48
N GLN A 151 14.60 7.66 6.68
CA GLN A 151 14.66 9.07 7.10
C GLN A 151 16.09 9.50 7.38
N GLU A 152 16.82 8.69 8.13
CA GLU A 152 18.17 8.97 8.58
C GLU A 152 19.07 7.77 8.37
N VAL A 153 20.34 8.01 8.11
CA VAL A 153 21.37 6.98 7.96
C VAL A 153 22.65 7.43 8.65
N GLY A 154 23.35 6.45 9.23
CA GLY A 154 24.71 6.68 9.73
C GLY A 154 25.75 6.73 8.60
N ASP A 155 26.95 7.22 8.91
CA ASP A 155 28.05 7.35 7.92
C ASP A 155 28.38 6.04 7.22
N GLU A 156 28.32 4.90 7.92
CA GLU A 156 28.57 3.56 7.34
C GLU A 156 27.48 3.13 6.34
N GLN A 157 26.28 3.70 6.47
CA GLN A 157 25.14 3.42 5.60
C GLN A 157 25.12 4.29 4.34
N LEU A 158 25.98 5.32 4.25
CA LEU A 158 26.16 6.17 3.07
C LEU A 158 27.10 5.49 2.04
N SER A 159 26.84 4.23 1.71
CA SER A 159 27.67 3.46 0.79
C SER A 159 26.87 2.94 -0.40
N LEU A 160 27.57 2.70 -1.52
CA LEU A 160 26.94 2.06 -2.69
C LEU A 160 26.45 0.64 -2.38
N TYR A 161 27.09 -0.03 -1.43
CA TYR A 161 26.65 -1.35 -0.99
C TYR A 161 25.27 -1.26 -0.32
N TYR A 162 25.11 -0.33 0.61
CA TYR A 162 23.86 -0.11 1.31
C TYR A 162 22.73 0.32 0.37
N LEU A 163 23.04 1.24 -0.56
CA LEU A 163 22.10 1.65 -1.60
C LEU A 163 21.65 0.46 -2.48
N ASN A 164 22.60 -0.36 -2.95
CA ASN A 164 22.26 -1.53 -3.76
C ASN A 164 21.45 -2.56 -2.96
N LEU A 165 21.76 -2.74 -1.68
CA LEU A 165 21.01 -3.65 -0.81
C LEU A 165 19.56 -3.16 -0.61
N PHE A 166 19.39 -1.86 -0.34
CA PHE A 166 18.06 -1.24 -0.25
C PHE A 166 17.29 -1.41 -1.56
N GLN A 167 17.91 -1.18 -2.71
CA GLN A 167 17.26 -1.35 -4.01
C GLN A 167 16.84 -2.80 -4.28
N ILE A 168 17.68 -3.79 -3.91
CA ILE A 168 17.33 -5.22 -4.03
C ILE A 168 16.13 -5.54 -3.15
N LEU A 169 16.11 -5.06 -1.91
CA LEU A 169 14.99 -5.28 -0.99
C LEU A 169 13.71 -4.64 -1.51
N CYS A 170 13.77 -3.41 -2.03
CA CYS A 170 12.62 -2.77 -2.67
C CYS A 170 12.06 -3.61 -3.83
N GLY A 171 12.91 -4.18 -4.67
CA GLY A 171 12.50 -5.08 -5.77
C GLY A 171 11.83 -6.37 -5.28
N LEU A 172 12.30 -6.95 -4.17
CA LEU A 172 11.64 -8.11 -3.55
C LEU A 172 10.27 -7.74 -2.97
N VAL A 173 10.17 -6.59 -2.31
CA VAL A 173 8.91 -6.05 -1.78
C VAL A 173 7.93 -5.74 -2.91
N GLU A 174 8.39 -5.13 -4.01
CA GLU A 174 7.58 -4.88 -5.20
C GLU A 174 6.96 -6.17 -5.73
N THR A 175 7.78 -7.20 -5.93
CA THR A 175 7.31 -8.51 -6.40
C THR A 175 6.25 -9.11 -5.46
N ALA A 176 6.46 -9.00 -4.16
CA ALA A 176 5.53 -9.50 -3.15
C ALA A 176 4.22 -8.70 -3.12
N LEU A 177 4.31 -7.36 -3.19
CA LEU A 177 3.16 -6.47 -3.19
C LEU A 177 2.29 -6.66 -4.44
N LEU A 178 2.89 -6.73 -5.62
CA LEU A 178 2.16 -6.95 -6.87
C LEU A 178 1.38 -8.27 -6.80
N ARG A 179 2.01 -9.34 -6.34
CA ARG A 179 1.34 -10.63 -6.14
C ARG A 179 0.19 -10.54 -5.13
N ALA A 180 0.36 -9.84 -4.01
CA ALA A 180 -0.70 -9.67 -3.01
C ALA A 180 -1.88 -8.86 -3.57
N LEU A 181 -1.60 -7.80 -4.35
CA LEU A 181 -2.63 -6.99 -5.01
C LEU A 181 -3.37 -7.78 -6.10
N GLU A 182 -2.66 -8.55 -6.94
CA GLU A 182 -3.27 -9.42 -7.94
C GLU A 182 -4.16 -10.50 -7.30
N TYR A 183 -3.71 -11.08 -6.20
CA TYR A 183 -4.51 -12.04 -5.46
C TYR A 183 -5.79 -11.42 -4.89
N GLN A 184 -5.70 -10.23 -4.30
CA GLN A 184 -6.87 -9.49 -3.83
C GLN A 184 -7.85 -9.17 -4.97
N GLU A 185 -7.33 -8.78 -6.13
CA GLU A 185 -8.14 -8.48 -7.30
C GLU A 185 -8.82 -9.76 -7.84
N ALA A 186 -8.08 -10.88 -7.88
CA ALA A 186 -8.63 -12.17 -8.26
C ALA A 186 -9.74 -12.64 -7.30
N ILE A 187 -9.57 -12.43 -5.99
CA ILE A 187 -10.62 -12.73 -4.99
C ILE A 187 -11.83 -11.81 -5.18
N LYS A 188 -11.61 -10.49 -5.38
CA LYS A 188 -12.71 -9.56 -5.66
C LYS A 188 -13.48 -10.01 -6.91
N ASN A 189 -12.79 -10.29 -8.00
CA ASN A 189 -13.40 -10.78 -9.24
C ASN A 189 -14.12 -12.13 -9.06
N ARG A 190 -13.67 -12.96 -8.11
CA ARG A 190 -14.36 -14.21 -7.78
C ARG A 190 -15.64 -13.96 -6.98
N GLN A 191 -15.62 -13.05 -6.02
CA GLN A 191 -16.73 -12.79 -5.11
C GLN A 191 -17.82 -11.91 -5.73
N TYR A 192 -17.42 -10.97 -6.60
CA TYR A 192 -18.32 -9.99 -7.18
C TYR A 192 -18.66 -10.30 -8.64
N VAL A 193 -19.79 -9.79 -9.08
CA VAL A 193 -20.14 -9.73 -10.51
C VAL A 193 -19.13 -8.81 -11.21
N GLN A 194 -18.65 -9.23 -12.36
CA GLN A 194 -17.59 -8.51 -13.09
C GLN A 194 -17.91 -7.04 -13.28
N GLY A 195 -16.98 -6.16 -12.94
CA GLY A 195 -17.13 -4.71 -13.04
C GLY A 195 -17.98 -4.05 -11.96
N THR A 196 -18.45 -4.81 -10.96
CA THR A 196 -19.35 -4.30 -9.91
C THR A 196 -18.88 -4.67 -8.51
N ARG A 197 -19.54 -4.10 -7.49
CA ARG A 197 -19.46 -4.51 -6.07
C ARG A 197 -20.62 -5.40 -5.64
N ILE A 198 -21.42 -5.88 -6.61
CA ILE A 198 -22.53 -6.80 -6.37
C ILE A 198 -21.97 -8.18 -6.07
N LEU A 199 -22.23 -8.73 -4.90
CA LEU A 199 -21.83 -10.08 -4.54
C LEU A 199 -22.56 -11.12 -5.41
N LYS A 200 -21.82 -12.13 -5.84
CA LYS A 200 -22.39 -13.31 -6.47
C LYS A 200 -23.21 -14.11 -5.46
N PRO A 201 -24.14 -14.98 -5.90
CA PRO A 201 -25.08 -15.66 -5.03
C PRO A 201 -24.45 -16.36 -3.82
N GLU A 202 -23.44 -17.19 -4.05
CA GLU A 202 -22.75 -17.96 -3.00
C GLU A 202 -22.17 -17.07 -1.89
N TYR A 203 -21.55 -15.94 -2.28
CA TYR A 203 -20.93 -15.02 -1.32
C TYR A 203 -21.94 -14.09 -0.66
N PHE A 204 -23.04 -13.78 -1.35
CA PHE A 204 -24.12 -13.00 -0.77
C PHE A 204 -24.85 -13.82 0.31
N GLU A 205 -25.13 -15.10 0.06
CA GLU A 205 -25.74 -16.01 1.02
C GLU A 205 -24.87 -16.21 2.27
N GLU A 206 -23.56 -16.41 2.07
CA GLU A 206 -22.60 -16.50 3.18
C GLU A 206 -22.60 -15.22 4.03
N ARG A 207 -22.64 -14.06 3.37
CA ARG A 207 -22.69 -12.78 4.06
C ARG A 207 -24.02 -12.59 4.80
N LEU A 208 -25.14 -12.93 4.19
CA LEU A 208 -26.47 -12.89 4.81
C LEU A 208 -26.54 -13.82 6.02
N TYR A 209 -26.00 -15.02 5.91
CA TYR A 209 -25.90 -15.95 7.03
C TYR A 209 -25.13 -15.36 8.20
N SER A 210 -23.99 -14.71 7.93
CA SER A 210 -23.19 -14.03 8.95
C SER A 210 -23.96 -12.94 9.67
N PHE A 211 -24.72 -12.10 8.95
CA PHE A 211 -25.60 -11.08 9.55
C PHE A 211 -26.72 -11.69 10.37
N HIS A 212 -27.28 -12.80 9.91
CA HIS A 212 -28.33 -13.52 10.64
C HIS A 212 -27.81 -14.07 11.96
N SER A 213 -26.64 -14.73 11.96
CA SER A 213 -25.99 -15.23 13.16
C SER A 213 -25.66 -14.13 14.16
N MET A 214 -25.11 -12.99 13.70
CA MET A 214 -24.82 -11.84 14.57
C MET A 214 -26.12 -11.24 15.19
N ARG A 215 -27.23 -11.28 14.46
CA ARG A 215 -28.53 -10.82 14.96
C ARG A 215 -29.08 -11.76 16.03
N GLU A 216 -28.98 -13.08 15.84
CA GLU A 216 -29.40 -14.07 16.84
C GLU A 216 -28.61 -13.93 18.15
N GLU A 217 -27.32 -13.54 18.06
CA GLU A 217 -26.46 -13.27 19.21
C GLU A 217 -26.67 -11.86 19.80
N ASN A 218 -27.63 -11.06 19.31
CA ASN A 218 -27.87 -9.66 19.68
C ASN A 218 -26.64 -8.75 19.51
N ARG A 219 -25.73 -9.08 18.58
CA ARG A 219 -24.51 -8.28 18.30
C ARG A 219 -24.68 -7.27 17.18
N ALA A 220 -25.64 -7.50 16.28
CA ALA A 220 -25.90 -6.60 15.16
C ALA A 220 -27.38 -6.60 14.78
N SER A 221 -27.86 -5.46 14.29
CA SER A 221 -29.15 -5.35 13.61
C SER A 221 -28.92 -5.18 12.11
N TYR A 222 -29.82 -5.70 11.30
CA TYR A 222 -29.82 -5.46 9.86
C TYR A 222 -31.23 -5.50 9.29
N VAL A 223 -31.39 -4.89 8.13
CA VAL A 223 -32.60 -4.99 7.31
C VAL A 223 -32.18 -5.54 5.94
N LEU A 224 -32.91 -6.56 5.48
CA LEU A 224 -32.77 -7.10 4.14
C LEU A 224 -33.87 -6.52 3.25
N LEU A 225 -33.47 -5.88 2.15
CA LEU A 225 -34.35 -5.39 1.11
C LEU A 225 -34.17 -6.19 -0.16
N LYS A 226 -35.25 -6.55 -0.84
CA LYS A 226 -35.23 -6.97 -2.22
C LYS A 226 -35.42 -5.71 -3.06
N LEU A 227 -34.54 -5.47 -4.01
CA LEU A 227 -34.58 -4.32 -4.88
C LEU A 227 -35.05 -4.73 -6.28
N GLU A 228 -36.08 -4.06 -6.77
CA GLU A 228 -36.43 -4.07 -8.15
C GLU A 228 -35.90 -2.79 -8.80
N TYR A 229 -35.32 -2.88 -9.98
CA TYR A 229 -34.77 -1.73 -10.71
C TYR A 229 -35.35 -1.66 -12.12
N TYR A 230 -35.33 -0.50 -12.72
CA TYR A 230 -35.92 -0.29 -14.03
C TYR A 230 -35.33 -1.27 -15.07
N PRO A 231 -36.15 -1.86 -15.97
CA PRO A 231 -35.71 -2.89 -16.93
C PRO A 231 -34.57 -2.46 -17.86
N GLN A 232 -34.38 -1.17 -18.05
CA GLN A 232 -33.29 -0.61 -18.88
C GLN A 232 -31.97 -0.39 -18.11
N MET A 233 -32.00 -0.52 -16.80
CA MET A 233 -30.81 -0.34 -15.97
C MET A 233 -29.95 -1.60 -16.01
N THR A 234 -28.68 -1.44 -16.29
CA THR A 234 -27.69 -2.54 -16.21
C THR A 234 -27.27 -2.79 -14.78
N LEU A 235 -26.68 -3.95 -14.50
CA LEU A 235 -26.13 -4.24 -13.17
C LEU A 235 -25.03 -3.27 -12.74
N GLU A 236 -24.24 -2.77 -13.71
CA GLU A 236 -23.18 -1.78 -13.44
C GLU A 236 -23.76 -0.41 -13.07
N GLU A 237 -24.86 0.00 -13.73
CA GLU A 237 -25.57 1.24 -13.38
C GLU A 237 -26.26 1.11 -12.01
N ALA A 238 -26.88 -0.05 -11.72
CA ALA A 238 -27.46 -0.34 -10.43
C ALA A 238 -26.40 -0.32 -9.30
N ASP A 239 -25.23 -0.91 -9.55
CA ASP A 239 -24.10 -0.87 -8.60
C ASP A 239 -23.64 0.57 -8.33
N THR A 240 -23.48 1.38 -9.38
CA THR A 240 -23.08 2.78 -9.27
C THR A 240 -24.09 3.61 -8.46
N ALA A 241 -25.38 3.41 -8.72
CA ALA A 241 -26.46 4.07 -8.00
C ALA A 241 -26.48 3.65 -6.51
N LEU A 242 -26.34 2.34 -6.23
CA LEU A 242 -26.24 1.86 -4.84
C LEU A 242 -25.03 2.43 -4.11
N GLN A 243 -23.85 2.47 -4.74
CA GLN A 243 -22.65 3.06 -4.13
C GLN A 243 -22.85 4.53 -3.72
N ALA A 244 -23.67 5.29 -4.45
CA ALA A 244 -23.99 6.68 -4.12
C ALA A 244 -25.02 6.80 -2.99
N SER A 245 -25.92 5.81 -2.87
CA SER A 245 -27.12 5.89 -2.02
C SER A 245 -26.99 5.21 -0.67
N VAL A 246 -26.08 4.24 -0.52
CA VAL A 246 -25.93 3.43 0.69
C VAL A 246 -24.59 3.69 1.37
N ARG A 247 -24.44 3.18 2.60
CA ARG A 247 -23.22 3.34 3.39
C ARG A 247 -22.18 2.31 2.98
N GLU A 248 -20.93 2.59 3.28
CA GLU A 248 -19.79 1.70 3.00
C GLU A 248 -19.93 0.30 3.66
N ASN A 249 -20.63 0.22 4.80
CA ASN A 249 -20.86 -1.02 5.53
C ASN A 249 -22.11 -1.79 5.08
N ASP A 250 -22.91 -1.23 4.17
CA ASP A 250 -24.02 -1.93 3.58
C ASP A 250 -23.51 -2.88 2.48
N VAL A 251 -24.23 -3.98 2.29
CA VAL A 251 -23.80 -5.06 1.38
C VAL A 251 -24.93 -5.38 0.42
N TRP A 252 -24.61 -5.50 -0.87
CA TRP A 252 -25.59 -5.90 -1.88
C TRP A 252 -25.05 -7.02 -2.76
N GLY A 253 -25.97 -7.83 -3.23
CA GLY A 253 -25.66 -9.02 -4.02
C GLY A 253 -26.90 -9.57 -4.73
N ILE A 254 -26.66 -10.54 -5.60
CA ILE A 254 -27.73 -11.23 -6.32
C ILE A 254 -27.99 -12.61 -5.74
N SER A 255 -29.25 -13.07 -5.83
CA SER A 255 -29.60 -14.45 -5.56
C SER A 255 -29.27 -15.36 -6.75
N GLU A 256 -29.40 -16.70 -6.57
CA GLU A 256 -29.29 -17.66 -7.68
C GLU A 256 -30.28 -17.37 -8.83
N LYS A 257 -31.39 -16.69 -8.54
CA LYS A 257 -32.40 -16.29 -9.53
C LYS A 257 -32.07 -14.97 -10.22
N GLY A 258 -30.95 -14.31 -9.87
CA GLY A 258 -30.56 -13.01 -10.40
C GLY A 258 -31.30 -11.83 -9.77
N GLU A 259 -32.03 -12.04 -8.67
CA GLU A 259 -32.72 -10.97 -7.93
C GLU A 259 -31.71 -10.19 -7.09
N LEU A 260 -31.77 -8.84 -7.12
CA LEU A 260 -30.88 -7.97 -6.38
C LEU A 260 -31.38 -7.77 -4.95
N PHE A 261 -30.49 -7.92 -3.99
CA PHE A 261 -30.76 -7.71 -2.57
C PHE A 261 -29.76 -6.74 -1.95
N LEU A 262 -30.23 -6.01 -0.95
CA LEU A 262 -29.44 -5.06 -0.17
C LEU A 262 -29.58 -5.38 1.32
N ILE A 263 -28.47 -5.54 2.01
CA ILE A 263 -28.36 -5.67 3.47
C ILE A 263 -27.96 -4.31 4.02
N LEU A 264 -28.86 -3.64 4.72
CA LEU A 264 -28.59 -2.42 5.46
C LEU A 264 -28.10 -2.77 6.87
N SER A 265 -26.81 -2.57 7.11
CA SER A 265 -26.16 -2.87 8.38
C SER A 265 -26.53 -1.82 9.45
N GLN A 266 -26.74 -2.26 10.70
CA GLN A 266 -27.04 -1.40 11.85
C GLN A 266 -28.16 -0.38 11.56
N THR A 267 -29.21 -0.85 10.88
CA THR A 267 -30.32 0.01 10.47
C THR A 267 -31.59 -0.37 11.22
N ASP A 268 -32.20 0.63 11.83
CA ASP A 268 -33.52 0.51 12.50
C ASP A 268 -34.66 0.70 11.53
N ARG A 269 -35.77 0.06 11.81
CA ARG A 269 -37.01 0.18 11.01
C ARG A 269 -37.52 1.62 10.87
N SER A 270 -37.22 2.48 11.82
CA SER A 270 -37.59 3.91 11.79
C SER A 270 -36.88 4.71 10.71
N SER A 271 -35.70 4.29 10.32
CA SER A 271 -34.87 4.94 9.27
C SER A 271 -35.20 4.48 7.85
N LEU A 272 -35.98 3.38 7.71
CA LEU A 272 -36.30 2.79 6.40
C LEU A 272 -37.00 3.76 5.45
N PRO A 273 -38.03 4.55 5.84
CA PRO A 273 -38.71 5.44 4.91
C PRO A 273 -37.80 6.45 4.22
N ILE A 274 -36.77 6.93 4.93
CA ILE A 274 -35.79 7.88 4.37
C ILE A 274 -34.87 7.18 3.37
N ILE A 275 -34.46 5.95 3.69
CA ILE A 275 -33.57 5.17 2.81
C ILE A 275 -34.32 4.75 1.55
N LEU A 276 -35.57 4.28 1.69
CA LEU A 276 -36.41 3.87 0.56
C LEU A 276 -36.68 5.05 -0.38
N ALA A 277 -37.06 6.24 0.14
CA ALA A 277 -37.25 7.42 -0.67
C ALA A 277 -35.98 7.82 -1.48
N ARG A 278 -34.81 7.60 -0.92
CA ARG A 278 -33.55 7.84 -1.61
C ARG A 278 -33.31 6.81 -2.72
N LEU A 279 -33.53 5.53 -2.42
CA LEU A 279 -33.40 4.45 -3.41
C LEU A 279 -34.40 4.61 -4.56
N GLU A 280 -35.64 5.02 -4.28
CA GLU A 280 -36.66 5.33 -5.29
C GLU A 280 -36.20 6.46 -6.24
N ASN A 281 -35.56 7.52 -5.71
CA ASN A 281 -35.00 8.60 -6.54
C ASN A 281 -33.86 8.13 -7.45
N ASP A 282 -33.14 7.08 -7.05
CA ASP A 282 -32.01 6.51 -7.81
C ASP A 282 -32.44 5.34 -8.71
N GLY A 283 -33.75 5.09 -8.85
CA GLY A 283 -34.31 4.16 -9.82
C GLY A 283 -34.58 2.75 -9.31
N PHE A 284 -34.62 2.55 -7.99
CA PHE A 284 -35.03 1.30 -7.35
C PHE A 284 -36.48 1.39 -6.85
N VAL A 285 -37.20 0.25 -6.94
CA VAL A 285 -38.60 0.14 -6.51
C VAL A 285 -38.71 -0.92 -5.42
#